data_d9ae9f72b7f72376aca73bd634e381dc
#
_entry.id   d9ae9f72b7f72376aca73bd634e381dc
#
_cell.length_a   1.000
_cell.length_b   1.000
_cell.length_c   1.000
_cell.angle_alpha   90.00
_cell.angle_beta   90.00
_cell.angle_gamma   90.00
#
_symmetry.space_group_name_H-M   'P 1'
#
loop_
_entity.id
_entity.type
_entity.pdbx_description
1 polymer ?
#
loop_
_entity_poly.entity_id
_entity_poly.type
_entity_poly.pdbx_seq_one_letter_code
_entity_poly.pdbx_strand_id
1 'polypeptide(L)'
;MSAKITSTCLKVSYIIAFMLFFQVSNAQLNFTELGTKLEASKAALGGKAVLLVYKDGKIVFEKSIGEFTPKTQAPIAASTQWLTAALVMSYVDEGKLSLDDKVSKFLPIFSKYSKGYITIRDCITHLTGIEGPSIGSFKDMSNPKKFSSLDELVNDIASSKEILSNPGLVFRFNNIGYTIIARVLEVLNRRGFEQMMAERITRPLLMRTTNFFSYTVINPAGGAQSSAYDYMNFLSMLLNGGVFNGKRILSEAAIETMMKSSSTQGMIKETPAILEGKNYAAGQWIFGTDENGKTTTVACPGLFGTWPVIDFCRKYAFIVFTPGEAASENKELMASFKSLIDDQIIAACK
;
A
#
# COMPACT_ATOMS: atom_id res chain seq x y z
N MET A 1 -14.52 -70.24 16.73
CA MET A 1 -14.71 -68.95 17.43
C MET A 1 -13.43 -68.11 17.52
N SER A 2 -12.53 -68.18 16.51
CA SER A 2 -11.17 -67.59 16.61
C SER A 2 -10.81 -66.54 15.45
N ALA A 3 -11.73 -66.22 14.57
CA ALA A 3 -11.40 -65.38 13.39
C ALA A 3 -11.97 -63.95 13.46
N LYS A 4 -12.72 -63.54 14.49
CA LYS A 4 -13.32 -62.19 14.60
C LYS A 4 -12.55 -61.21 15.48
N ILE A 5 -11.57 -61.67 16.27
CA ILE A 5 -10.82 -60.79 17.21
C ILE A 5 -9.64 -60.09 16.51
N THR A 6 -9.07 -60.69 15.48
CA THR A 6 -7.89 -60.10 14.75
C THR A 6 -8.26 -58.92 13.85
N SER A 7 -9.48 -58.86 13.30
CA SER A 7 -9.90 -57.77 12.40
C SER A 7 -10.20 -56.47 13.14
N THR A 8 -10.62 -56.53 14.41
CA THR A 8 -10.96 -55.32 15.19
C THR A 8 -9.70 -54.61 15.72
N CYS A 9 -8.68 -55.39 16.12
CA CYS A 9 -7.40 -54.84 16.57
C CYS A 9 -6.64 -54.13 15.44
N LEU A 10 -6.69 -54.65 14.20
CA LEU A 10 -6.03 -53.99 13.05
C LEU A 10 -6.68 -52.63 12.69
N LYS A 11 -8.01 -52.54 12.75
CA LYS A 11 -8.72 -51.28 12.45
C LYS A 11 -8.50 -50.21 13.52
N VAL A 12 -8.35 -50.55 14.77
CA VAL A 12 -8.04 -49.60 15.85
C VAL A 12 -6.61 -49.09 15.74
N SER A 13 -5.64 -49.92 15.33
CA SER A 13 -4.25 -49.51 15.11
C SER A 13 -4.12 -48.53 13.96
N TYR A 14 -4.88 -48.66 12.87
CA TYR A 14 -4.87 -47.69 11.75
C TYR A 14 -5.50 -46.34 12.13
N ILE A 15 -6.52 -46.29 12.99
CA ILE A 15 -7.14 -45.05 13.45
C ILE A 15 -6.20 -44.31 14.40
N ILE A 16 -5.46 -44.98 15.26
CA ILE A 16 -4.48 -44.38 16.17
C ILE A 16 -3.25 -43.85 15.36
N ALA A 17 -2.79 -44.60 14.36
CA ALA A 17 -1.70 -44.12 13.48
C ALA A 17 -2.09 -42.91 12.64
N PHE A 18 -3.37 -42.79 12.24
CA PHE A 18 -3.84 -41.62 11.47
C PHE A 18 -4.03 -40.35 12.34
N MET A 19 -4.31 -40.51 13.65
CA MET A 19 -4.38 -39.36 14.59
C MET A 19 -3.02 -38.84 15.04
N LEU A 20 -1.93 -39.59 14.86
CA LEU A 20 -0.60 -39.13 15.24
C LEU A 20 0.12 -38.30 14.17
N PHE A 21 -0.44 -38.19 12.93
CA PHE A 21 0.18 -37.44 11.83
C PHE A 21 -0.28 -35.99 11.73
N PHE A 22 -1.13 -35.45 12.58
CA PHE A 22 -1.58 -34.05 12.58
C PHE A 22 -1.13 -33.24 13.80
N GLN A 23 -0.01 -33.59 14.39
CA GLN A 23 0.72 -32.59 15.20
C GLN A 23 1.61 -31.76 14.25
N VAL A 24 0.99 -30.89 13.46
CA VAL A 24 1.71 -29.71 12.94
C VAL A 24 2.13 -28.92 14.18
N SER A 25 3.38 -29.08 14.57
CA SER A 25 3.99 -28.21 15.57
C SER A 25 3.88 -26.80 15.05
N ASN A 26 2.82 -26.07 15.43
CA ASN A 26 2.80 -24.62 15.29
C ASN A 26 3.91 -24.09 16.21
N ALA A 27 5.12 -23.91 15.66
CA ALA A 27 6.16 -23.21 16.37
C ALA A 27 5.56 -21.87 16.79
N GLN A 28 5.44 -21.65 18.09
CA GLN A 28 4.88 -20.42 18.63
C GLN A 28 5.80 -19.26 18.22
N LEU A 29 5.29 -18.31 17.43
CA LEU A 29 6.03 -17.13 17.04
C LEU A 29 6.49 -16.35 18.29
N ASN A 30 7.78 -16.04 18.37
CA ASN A 30 8.35 -15.30 19.51
C ASN A 30 8.85 -13.94 19.06
N PHE A 31 8.08 -12.90 19.34
CA PHE A 31 8.41 -11.51 19.00
C PHE A 31 8.98 -10.71 20.19
N THR A 32 9.54 -11.35 21.21
CA THR A 32 10.12 -10.67 22.38
C THR A 32 11.23 -9.71 21.97
N GLU A 33 12.12 -10.15 21.06
CA GLU A 33 13.23 -9.31 20.57
C GLU A 33 12.73 -8.13 19.73
N LEU A 34 11.71 -8.36 18.88
CA LEU A 34 11.04 -7.29 18.14
C LEU A 34 10.46 -6.22 19.07
N GLY A 35 9.82 -6.65 20.16
CA GLY A 35 9.28 -5.76 21.17
C GLY A 35 10.36 -4.97 21.91
N THR A 36 11.48 -5.60 22.25
CA THR A 36 12.64 -4.95 22.87
C THR A 36 13.28 -3.93 21.94
N LYS A 37 13.46 -4.30 20.67
CA LYS A 37 13.99 -3.41 19.63
C LYS A 37 13.11 -2.18 19.44
N LEU A 38 11.77 -2.35 19.42
CA LEU A 38 10.84 -1.23 19.29
C LEU A 38 11.01 -0.23 20.45
N GLU A 39 11.09 -0.72 21.70
CA GLU A 39 11.32 0.14 22.88
C GLU A 39 12.66 0.88 22.81
N ALA A 40 13.73 0.17 22.47
CA ALA A 40 15.05 0.77 22.30
C ALA A 40 15.09 1.84 21.19
N SER A 41 14.18 1.75 20.23
CA SER A 41 14.09 2.68 19.10
C SER A 41 13.15 3.87 19.34
N LYS A 42 12.63 4.04 20.56
CA LYS A 42 11.65 5.08 20.92
C LYS A 42 12.07 6.48 20.47
N ALA A 43 13.31 6.87 20.73
CA ALA A 43 13.82 8.20 20.34
C ALA A 43 13.87 8.36 18.81
N ALA A 44 14.36 7.36 18.09
CA ALA A 44 14.43 7.35 16.62
C ALA A 44 13.04 7.36 15.95
N LEU A 45 11.99 6.92 16.67
CA LEU A 45 10.60 6.94 16.22
C LEU A 45 9.84 8.19 16.68
N GLY A 46 10.53 9.22 17.19
CA GLY A 46 9.89 10.46 17.67
C GLY A 46 9.10 10.29 18.97
N GLY A 47 9.41 9.25 19.78
CA GLY A 47 8.83 9.03 21.10
C GLY A 47 7.49 8.29 21.11
N LYS A 48 6.84 8.11 19.96
CA LYS A 48 5.48 7.54 19.81
C LYS A 48 5.41 6.64 18.59
N ALA A 49 5.03 5.39 18.76
CA ALA A 49 4.83 4.47 17.63
C ALA A 49 3.92 3.29 18.00
N VAL A 50 3.38 2.67 16.99
CA VAL A 50 2.74 1.35 17.04
C VAL A 50 3.41 0.45 16.03
N LEU A 51 3.70 -0.79 16.43
CA LEU A 51 4.10 -1.85 15.53
C LEU A 51 3.07 -2.98 15.60
N LEU A 52 2.48 -3.31 14.45
CA LEU A 52 1.58 -4.44 14.30
C LEU A 52 2.19 -5.44 13.30
N VAL A 53 2.05 -6.73 13.59
CA VAL A 53 2.33 -7.82 12.64
C VAL A 53 1.06 -8.65 12.47
N TYR A 54 0.65 -8.85 11.22
CA TYR A 54 -0.52 -9.64 10.83
C TYR A 54 -0.07 -10.88 10.07
N LYS A 55 -0.59 -12.04 10.47
CA LYS A 55 -0.34 -13.33 9.83
C LYS A 55 -1.52 -14.28 10.07
N ASP A 56 -1.81 -15.14 9.09
CA ASP A 56 -2.81 -16.20 9.20
C ASP A 56 -4.16 -15.72 9.75
N GLY A 57 -4.65 -14.60 9.20
CA GLY A 57 -5.97 -14.05 9.52
C GLY A 57 -6.06 -13.20 10.79
N LYS A 58 -4.97 -12.97 11.51
CA LYS A 58 -4.98 -12.23 12.80
C LYS A 58 -3.73 -11.39 13.03
N ILE A 59 -3.83 -10.42 13.91
CA ILE A 59 -2.68 -9.72 14.48
C ILE A 59 -1.98 -10.68 15.44
N VAL A 60 -0.72 -11.03 15.14
CA VAL A 60 0.12 -11.95 15.93
C VAL A 60 1.10 -11.22 16.83
N PHE A 61 1.32 -9.91 16.58
CA PHE A 61 2.11 -9.03 17.43
C PHE A 61 1.52 -7.64 17.40
N GLU A 62 1.42 -7.03 18.58
CA GLU A 62 1.00 -5.65 18.77
C GLU A 62 1.79 -5.03 19.89
N LYS A 63 2.42 -3.89 19.63
CA LYS A 63 3.09 -3.10 20.65
C LYS A 63 3.01 -1.62 20.34
N SER A 64 2.73 -0.84 21.38
CA SER A 64 2.70 0.62 21.36
C SER A 64 3.80 1.19 22.23
N ILE A 65 4.35 2.33 21.83
CA ILE A 65 5.27 3.14 22.65
C ILE A 65 4.76 4.59 22.74
N GLY A 66 4.93 5.21 23.91
CA GLY A 66 4.36 6.52 24.22
C GLY A 66 2.84 6.46 24.35
N GLU A 67 2.18 7.61 24.22
CA GLU A 67 0.72 7.74 24.26
C GLU A 67 0.03 7.51 22.89
N PHE A 68 0.60 6.64 22.06
CA PHE A 68 0.12 6.37 20.71
C PHE A 68 -0.40 4.95 20.63
N THR A 69 -1.65 4.78 20.24
CA THR A 69 -2.35 3.50 20.23
C THR A 69 -2.65 3.05 18.81
N PRO A 70 -2.95 1.76 18.56
CA PRO A 70 -3.35 1.29 17.24
C PRO A 70 -4.60 1.95 16.66
N LYS A 71 -5.41 2.62 17.49
CA LYS A 71 -6.61 3.36 17.10
C LYS A 71 -6.36 4.85 16.88
N THR A 72 -5.20 5.36 17.27
CA THR A 72 -4.87 6.78 17.14
C THR A 72 -4.75 7.13 15.67
N GLN A 73 -5.51 8.14 15.25
CA GLN A 73 -5.46 8.65 13.88
C GLN A 73 -4.26 9.58 13.70
N ALA A 74 -3.57 9.43 12.57
CA ALA A 74 -2.50 10.34 12.16
C ALA A 74 -2.41 10.42 10.63
N PRO A 75 -1.77 11.49 10.07
CA PRO A 75 -1.50 11.60 8.65
C PRO A 75 -0.58 10.46 8.18
N ILE A 76 -0.89 9.88 7.02
CA ILE A 76 -0.12 8.76 6.44
C ILE A 76 0.71 9.16 5.21
N ALA A 77 0.67 10.42 4.81
CA ALA A 77 1.42 10.97 3.68
C ALA A 77 1.37 10.06 2.43
N ALA A 78 2.51 9.74 1.81
CA ALA A 78 2.58 8.95 0.59
C ALA A 78 1.96 7.54 0.68
N SER A 79 1.77 6.98 1.88
CA SER A 79 1.01 5.73 2.04
C SER A 79 -0.45 5.85 1.55
N THR A 80 -0.95 7.08 1.35
CA THR A 80 -2.22 7.42 0.68
C THR A 80 -2.27 6.89 -0.75
N GLN A 81 -1.15 6.89 -1.47
CA GLN A 81 -1.08 6.48 -2.89
C GLN A 81 -1.53 5.02 -3.06
N TRP A 82 -1.21 4.17 -2.10
CA TRP A 82 -1.61 2.77 -2.16
C TRP A 82 -3.13 2.59 -2.08
N LEU A 83 -3.80 3.36 -1.21
CA LEU A 83 -5.27 3.40 -1.13
C LEU A 83 -5.88 3.93 -2.44
N THR A 84 -5.31 4.99 -3.00
CA THR A 84 -5.79 5.58 -4.27
C THR A 84 -5.59 4.64 -5.45
N ALA A 85 -4.45 3.94 -5.52
CA ALA A 85 -4.23 2.92 -6.54
C ALA A 85 -5.25 1.76 -6.42
N ALA A 86 -5.54 1.30 -5.20
CA ALA A 86 -6.58 0.30 -4.98
C ALA A 86 -7.98 0.77 -5.40
N LEU A 87 -8.30 2.04 -5.16
CA LEU A 87 -9.54 2.64 -5.66
C LEU A 87 -9.60 2.63 -7.19
N VAL A 88 -8.53 3.02 -7.89
CA VAL A 88 -8.43 2.95 -9.35
C VAL A 88 -8.66 1.52 -9.83
N MET A 89 -7.96 0.55 -9.22
CA MET A 89 -8.08 -0.86 -9.60
C MET A 89 -9.48 -1.42 -9.36
N SER A 90 -10.24 -0.91 -8.40
CA SER A 90 -11.64 -1.31 -8.21
C SER A 90 -12.55 -0.93 -9.39
N TYR A 91 -12.23 0.14 -10.11
CA TYR A 91 -12.93 0.52 -11.35
C TYR A 91 -12.42 -0.23 -12.57
N VAL A 92 -11.15 -0.61 -12.57
CA VAL A 92 -10.56 -1.48 -13.60
C VAL A 92 -11.18 -2.88 -13.52
N ASP A 93 -11.33 -3.44 -12.33
CA ASP A 93 -11.99 -4.73 -12.11
C ASP A 93 -13.43 -4.78 -12.61
N GLU A 94 -14.15 -3.67 -12.54
CA GLU A 94 -15.52 -3.56 -13.05
C GLU A 94 -15.58 -3.29 -14.56
N GLY A 95 -14.43 -3.15 -15.24
CA GLY A 95 -14.36 -2.80 -16.66
C GLY A 95 -14.83 -1.37 -16.98
N LYS A 96 -14.97 -0.50 -15.94
CA LYS A 96 -15.38 0.90 -16.12
C LYS A 96 -14.23 1.82 -16.53
N LEU A 97 -13.00 1.37 -16.27
CA LEU A 97 -11.76 2.07 -16.55
C LEU A 97 -10.74 1.05 -17.06
N SER A 98 -9.91 1.46 -18.02
CA SER A 98 -8.71 0.71 -18.41
C SER A 98 -7.46 1.49 -17.99
N LEU A 99 -6.42 0.78 -17.57
CA LEU A 99 -5.11 1.41 -17.30
C LEU A 99 -4.53 2.04 -18.58
N ASP A 100 -4.92 1.59 -19.75
CA ASP A 100 -4.46 2.08 -21.05
C ASP A 100 -5.40 3.14 -21.65
N ASP A 101 -6.50 3.48 -20.96
CA ASP A 101 -7.31 4.63 -21.31
C ASP A 101 -6.48 5.91 -21.21
N LYS A 102 -6.66 6.80 -22.21
CA LYS A 102 -6.05 8.11 -22.18
C LYS A 102 -6.80 9.04 -21.22
N VAL A 103 -6.08 9.82 -20.44
CA VAL A 103 -6.66 10.85 -19.57
C VAL A 103 -7.58 11.78 -20.35
N SER A 104 -7.20 12.14 -21.59
CA SER A 104 -7.98 13.01 -22.45
C SER A 104 -9.37 12.48 -22.85
N LYS A 105 -9.62 11.18 -22.71
CA LYS A 105 -10.96 10.58 -22.89
C LYS A 105 -11.95 11.11 -21.84
N PHE A 106 -11.49 11.42 -20.66
CA PHE A 106 -12.28 11.91 -19.52
C PHE A 106 -12.10 13.41 -19.30
N LEU A 107 -10.90 13.93 -19.58
CA LEU A 107 -10.49 15.31 -19.38
C LEU A 107 -9.97 15.90 -20.70
N PRO A 108 -10.85 16.38 -21.61
CA PRO A 108 -10.46 16.86 -22.94
C PRO A 108 -9.44 17.99 -22.94
N ILE A 109 -9.32 18.75 -21.83
CA ILE A 109 -8.34 19.80 -21.65
C ILE A 109 -6.90 19.31 -21.86
N PHE A 110 -6.60 18.03 -21.55
CA PHE A 110 -5.28 17.44 -21.81
C PHE A 110 -4.92 17.39 -23.29
N SER A 111 -5.90 17.14 -24.16
CA SER A 111 -5.68 17.23 -25.63
C SER A 111 -5.42 18.65 -26.08
N LYS A 112 -6.14 19.64 -25.51
CA LYS A 112 -5.98 21.06 -25.85
C LYS A 112 -4.56 21.55 -25.59
N TYR A 113 -3.88 21.04 -24.56
CA TYR A 113 -2.51 21.42 -24.19
C TYR A 113 -1.47 20.35 -24.54
N SER A 114 -1.69 19.56 -25.59
CA SER A 114 -0.75 18.58 -26.13
C SER A 114 -0.33 17.48 -25.15
N LYS A 115 -1.18 17.17 -24.15
CA LYS A 115 -0.98 16.13 -23.13
C LYS A 115 -1.95 14.94 -23.30
N GLY A 116 -2.65 14.87 -24.43
CA GLY A 116 -3.75 13.90 -24.66
C GLY A 116 -3.34 12.45 -24.75
N TYR A 117 -2.05 12.13 -24.78
CA TYR A 117 -1.51 10.78 -24.89
C TYR A 117 -1.19 10.12 -23.54
N ILE A 118 -1.24 10.87 -22.43
CA ILE A 118 -1.03 10.35 -21.08
C ILE A 118 -2.11 9.36 -20.73
N THR A 119 -1.72 8.19 -20.19
CA THR A 119 -2.63 7.10 -19.79
C THR A 119 -2.92 7.10 -18.28
N ILE A 120 -3.95 6.38 -17.89
CA ILE A 120 -4.27 6.10 -16.48
C ILE A 120 -3.08 5.39 -15.80
N ARG A 121 -2.45 4.46 -16.51
CA ARG A 121 -1.23 3.76 -16.06
C ARG A 121 -0.12 4.75 -15.71
N ASP A 122 0.19 5.69 -16.61
CA ASP A 122 1.23 6.70 -16.38
C ASP A 122 0.94 7.52 -15.13
N CYS A 123 -0.34 7.78 -14.84
CA CYS A 123 -0.75 8.54 -13.65
C CYS A 123 -0.45 7.79 -12.34
N ILE A 124 -0.80 6.51 -12.22
CA ILE A 124 -0.61 5.74 -10.97
C ILE A 124 0.81 5.21 -10.79
N THR A 125 1.68 5.37 -11.81
CA THR A 125 3.06 4.86 -11.81
C THR A 125 4.12 5.95 -11.88
N HIS A 126 3.76 7.22 -11.72
CA HIS A 126 4.66 8.38 -11.78
C HIS A 126 5.42 8.54 -13.11
N LEU A 127 4.79 8.13 -14.21
CA LEU A 127 5.35 8.14 -15.56
C LEU A 127 4.67 9.15 -16.49
N THR A 128 3.94 10.13 -15.95
CA THR A 128 3.21 11.13 -16.77
C THR A 128 4.10 12.02 -17.63
N GLY A 129 5.36 12.17 -17.23
CA GLY A 129 6.28 13.13 -17.84
C GLY A 129 5.98 14.59 -17.50
N ILE A 130 4.89 14.91 -16.81
CA ILE A 130 4.53 16.28 -16.41
C ILE A 130 5.45 16.75 -15.28
N GLU A 131 5.88 18.01 -15.36
CA GLU A 131 6.61 18.69 -14.31
C GLU A 131 5.82 18.70 -13.01
N GLY A 132 6.43 18.24 -11.94
CA GLY A 132 5.86 18.21 -10.59
C GLY A 132 6.69 19.03 -9.59
N PRO A 133 6.18 19.26 -8.38
CA PRO A 133 6.97 19.85 -7.31
C PRO A 133 8.15 18.94 -6.96
N SER A 134 9.30 19.53 -6.64
CA SER A 134 10.48 18.78 -6.19
C SER A 134 10.19 18.03 -4.89
N ILE A 135 10.77 16.83 -4.75
CA ILE A 135 10.67 16.04 -3.54
C ILE A 135 11.23 16.86 -2.35
N GLY A 136 10.45 16.96 -1.26
CA GLY A 136 10.82 17.76 -0.09
C GLY A 136 10.40 19.24 -0.16
N SER A 137 9.88 19.74 -1.29
CA SER A 137 9.29 21.07 -1.37
C SER A 137 7.87 21.08 -0.78
N PHE A 138 7.78 21.11 0.55
CA PHE A 138 6.50 21.28 1.25
C PHE A 138 5.79 22.60 0.92
N LYS A 139 6.52 23.64 0.52
CA LYS A 139 5.95 24.95 0.20
C LYS A 139 5.00 24.91 -1.00
N ASP A 140 5.28 24.06 -1.99
CA ASP A 140 4.43 23.93 -3.17
C ASP A 140 3.22 23.01 -2.92
N MET A 141 3.34 22.07 -1.98
CA MET A 141 2.22 21.24 -1.52
C MET A 141 1.28 22.00 -0.58
N SER A 142 1.75 23.05 0.07
CA SER A 142 1.06 23.78 1.13
C SER A 142 0.49 25.13 0.72
N ASN A 143 0.37 25.43 -0.60
CA ASN A 143 -0.41 26.61 -0.99
C ASN A 143 -1.89 26.24 -1.20
N PRO A 144 -2.60 25.94 -0.10
CA PRO A 144 -3.95 25.36 -0.12
C PRO A 144 -5.01 26.38 -0.55
N LYS A 145 -4.63 27.65 -0.69
CA LYS A 145 -5.55 28.76 -0.98
C LYS A 145 -5.71 29.08 -2.47
N LYS A 146 -4.94 28.45 -3.34
CA LYS A 146 -4.96 28.76 -4.78
C LYS A 146 -6.14 28.11 -5.50
N PHE A 147 -6.54 26.90 -5.08
CA PHE A 147 -7.57 26.11 -5.74
C PHE A 147 -8.65 25.67 -4.76
N SER A 148 -9.90 25.64 -5.21
CA SER A 148 -11.07 25.23 -4.42
C SER A 148 -11.56 23.82 -4.77
N SER A 149 -11.10 23.25 -5.88
CA SER A 149 -11.54 21.93 -6.37
C SER A 149 -10.42 21.18 -7.11
N LEU A 150 -10.56 19.86 -7.24
CA LEU A 150 -9.71 19.05 -8.11
C LEU A 150 -9.82 19.49 -9.57
N ASP A 151 -10.97 19.98 -10.01
CA ASP A 151 -11.17 20.49 -11.36
C ASP A 151 -10.26 21.68 -11.66
N GLU A 152 -10.27 22.69 -10.79
CA GLU A 152 -9.41 23.88 -10.94
C GLU A 152 -7.92 23.50 -10.93
N LEU A 153 -7.50 22.65 -9.97
CA LEU A 153 -6.12 22.20 -9.84
C LEU A 153 -5.67 21.41 -11.07
N VAL A 154 -6.50 20.49 -11.58
CA VAL A 154 -6.17 19.67 -12.76
C VAL A 154 -6.18 20.47 -14.04
N ASN A 155 -7.05 21.48 -14.16
CA ASN A 155 -7.03 22.42 -15.26
C ASN A 155 -5.74 23.27 -15.26
N ASP A 156 -5.27 23.71 -14.10
CA ASP A 156 -3.96 24.38 -13.97
C ASP A 156 -2.80 23.45 -14.36
N ILE A 157 -2.80 22.19 -13.88
CA ILE A 157 -1.80 21.19 -14.28
C ILE A 157 -1.77 21.01 -15.79
N ALA A 158 -2.94 20.86 -16.41
CA ALA A 158 -3.03 20.66 -17.85
C ALA A 158 -2.51 21.87 -18.64
N SER A 159 -2.81 23.10 -18.21
CA SER A 159 -2.52 24.33 -18.95
C SER A 159 -1.15 24.95 -18.64
N SER A 160 -0.67 24.87 -17.40
CA SER A 160 0.50 25.62 -16.93
C SER A 160 1.76 24.76 -16.76
N LYS A 161 1.64 23.44 -16.52
CA LYS A 161 2.80 22.57 -16.29
C LYS A 161 3.40 22.06 -17.60
N GLU A 162 4.72 21.96 -17.66
CA GLU A 162 5.43 21.48 -18.84
C GLU A 162 5.52 19.96 -18.90
N ILE A 163 5.78 19.40 -20.09
CA ILE A 163 6.16 18.01 -20.30
C ILE A 163 7.68 17.94 -20.36
N LEU A 164 8.29 17.32 -19.36
CA LEU A 164 9.74 17.15 -19.24
C LEU A 164 10.25 15.90 -19.96
N SER A 165 9.38 14.95 -20.24
CA SER A 165 9.69 13.69 -20.93
C SER A 165 8.43 13.07 -21.53
N ASN A 166 8.58 12.22 -22.54
CA ASN A 166 7.44 11.42 -23.00
C ASN A 166 6.92 10.53 -21.87
N PRO A 167 5.59 10.38 -21.72
CA PRO A 167 4.99 9.44 -20.76
C PRO A 167 5.52 8.03 -20.96
N GLY A 168 5.60 7.28 -19.86
CA GLY A 168 6.11 5.93 -19.85
C GLY A 168 7.64 5.80 -19.82
N LEU A 169 8.41 6.89 -20.00
CA LEU A 169 9.88 6.80 -20.15
C LEU A 169 10.66 7.21 -18.92
N VAL A 170 10.20 8.20 -18.16
CA VAL A 170 10.94 8.75 -17.02
C VAL A 170 10.08 8.78 -15.78
N PHE A 171 10.54 8.10 -14.74
CA PHE A 171 9.91 8.08 -13.43
C PHE A 171 10.32 9.31 -12.61
N ARG A 172 9.31 10.06 -12.14
CA ARG A 172 9.46 11.18 -11.21
C ARG A 172 8.40 11.08 -10.12
N PHE A 173 8.84 10.80 -8.90
CA PHE A 173 7.93 10.67 -7.76
C PHE A 173 7.32 12.03 -7.39
N ASN A 174 6.02 12.21 -7.61
CA ASN A 174 5.27 13.43 -7.28
C ASN A 174 3.76 13.14 -7.14
N ASN A 175 2.96 14.20 -6.87
CA ASN A 175 1.51 14.07 -6.70
C ASN A 175 0.69 14.20 -7.98
N ILE A 176 1.31 14.60 -9.10
CA ILE A 176 0.60 15.02 -10.32
C ILE A 176 -0.32 13.92 -10.85
N GLY A 177 0.23 12.73 -11.07
CA GLY A 177 -0.56 11.61 -11.62
C GLY A 177 -1.75 11.24 -10.74
N TYR A 178 -1.57 11.16 -9.43
CA TYR A 178 -2.64 10.84 -8.48
C TYR A 178 -3.72 11.93 -8.40
N THR A 179 -3.34 13.20 -8.55
CA THR A 179 -4.28 14.33 -8.64
C THR A 179 -5.13 14.24 -9.91
N ILE A 180 -4.50 13.96 -11.05
CA ILE A 180 -5.18 13.78 -12.34
C ILE A 180 -6.17 12.60 -12.27
N ILE A 181 -5.73 11.44 -11.77
CA ILE A 181 -6.59 10.25 -11.73
C ILE A 181 -7.78 10.42 -10.78
N ALA A 182 -7.61 11.12 -9.66
CA ALA A 182 -8.74 11.43 -8.78
C ALA A 182 -9.82 12.23 -9.52
N ARG A 183 -9.42 13.23 -10.32
CA ARG A 183 -10.37 14.00 -11.13
C ARG A 183 -10.99 13.16 -12.25
N VAL A 184 -10.23 12.26 -12.89
CA VAL A 184 -10.78 11.29 -13.85
C VAL A 184 -11.89 10.46 -13.21
N LEU A 185 -11.67 9.95 -12.01
CA LEU A 185 -12.65 9.17 -11.27
C LEU A 185 -13.91 9.99 -10.92
N GLU A 186 -13.75 11.27 -10.54
CA GLU A 186 -14.89 12.18 -10.29
C GLU A 186 -15.75 12.40 -11.54
N VAL A 187 -15.10 12.60 -12.69
CA VAL A 187 -15.80 12.77 -13.98
C VAL A 187 -16.51 11.49 -14.38
N LEU A 188 -15.83 10.34 -14.26
CA LEU A 188 -16.36 9.02 -14.63
C LEU A 188 -17.62 8.66 -13.82
N ASN A 189 -17.62 8.98 -12.53
CA ASN A 189 -18.65 8.53 -11.59
C ASN A 189 -19.63 9.62 -11.16
N ARG A 190 -19.34 10.89 -11.46
CA ARG A 190 -20.13 12.07 -10.99
C ARG A 190 -20.28 12.11 -9.47
N ARG A 191 -19.23 11.74 -8.75
CA ARG A 191 -19.13 11.69 -7.29
C ARG A 191 -17.79 12.22 -6.84
N GLY A 192 -17.73 12.80 -5.64
CA GLY A 192 -16.47 13.26 -5.06
C GLY A 192 -15.53 12.10 -4.71
N PHE A 193 -14.23 12.36 -4.80
CA PHE A 193 -13.17 11.37 -4.56
C PHE A 193 -13.31 10.68 -3.19
N GLU A 194 -13.52 11.44 -2.12
CA GLU A 194 -13.66 10.88 -0.76
C GLU A 194 -14.87 9.95 -0.64
N GLN A 195 -16.00 10.31 -1.27
CA GLN A 195 -17.18 9.45 -1.28
C GLN A 195 -16.90 8.11 -1.95
N MET A 196 -16.22 8.12 -3.11
CA MET A 196 -15.84 6.90 -3.83
C MET A 196 -14.87 6.04 -3.01
N MET A 197 -13.87 6.66 -2.37
CA MET A 197 -12.94 5.99 -1.48
C MET A 197 -13.68 5.34 -0.31
N ALA A 198 -14.62 6.06 0.30
CA ALA A 198 -15.42 5.54 1.39
C ALA A 198 -16.29 4.35 0.97
N GLU A 199 -16.96 4.42 -0.16
CA GLU A 199 -17.87 3.38 -0.63
C GLU A 199 -17.14 2.10 -1.06
N ARG A 200 -15.97 2.22 -1.69
CA ARG A 200 -15.28 1.10 -2.34
C ARG A 200 -14.15 0.50 -1.52
N ILE A 201 -13.50 1.31 -0.70
CA ILE A 201 -12.29 0.90 0.03
C ILE A 201 -12.52 0.98 1.54
N THR A 202 -12.72 2.18 2.11
CA THR A 202 -12.59 2.31 3.56
C THR A 202 -13.75 1.69 4.35
N ARG A 203 -15.00 1.84 3.92
CA ARG A 203 -16.15 1.20 4.60
C ARG A 203 -16.15 -0.32 4.48
N PRO A 204 -15.96 -0.92 3.26
CA PRO A 204 -15.88 -2.37 3.15
C PRO A 204 -14.75 -3.00 3.97
N LEU A 205 -13.63 -2.28 4.16
CA LEU A 205 -12.49 -2.71 4.96
C LEU A 205 -12.59 -2.33 6.45
N LEU A 206 -13.73 -1.78 6.89
CA LEU A 206 -13.96 -1.32 8.27
C LEU A 206 -12.92 -0.29 8.76
N MET A 207 -12.37 0.51 7.85
CA MET A 207 -11.39 1.57 8.13
C MET A 207 -12.13 2.83 8.62
N ARG A 208 -12.64 2.79 9.84
CA ARG A 208 -13.61 3.77 10.36
C ARG A 208 -13.00 5.13 10.71
N THR A 209 -11.68 5.16 10.93
CA THR A 209 -10.94 6.38 11.25
C THR A 209 -10.18 6.91 10.04
N THR A 210 -10.23 6.23 8.89
CA THR A 210 -9.56 6.66 7.68
C THR A 210 -10.43 7.62 6.89
N ASN A 211 -9.88 8.81 6.60
CA ASN A 211 -10.54 9.84 5.80
C ASN A 211 -9.53 10.68 5.01
N PHE A 212 -10.05 11.49 4.10
CA PHE A 212 -9.29 12.42 3.24
C PHE A 212 -9.70 13.87 3.49
N PHE A 213 -10.12 14.18 4.72
CA PHE A 213 -10.62 15.50 5.04
C PHE A 213 -9.58 16.58 4.71
N SER A 214 -10.03 17.61 3.99
CA SER A 214 -9.24 18.78 3.66
C SER A 214 -10.09 20.03 3.73
N TYR A 215 -9.54 21.13 4.26
CA TYR A 215 -10.16 22.47 4.21
C TYR A 215 -10.08 23.13 2.83
N THR A 216 -9.37 22.51 1.89
CA THR A 216 -9.10 22.99 0.56
C THR A 216 -9.33 21.91 -0.47
N VAL A 217 -8.41 21.71 -1.40
CA VAL A 217 -8.47 20.61 -2.36
C VAL A 217 -7.98 19.32 -1.72
N ILE A 218 -8.72 18.24 -1.90
CA ILE A 218 -8.30 16.88 -1.51
C ILE A 218 -6.95 16.56 -2.14
N ASN A 219 -6.04 15.95 -1.36
CA ASN A 219 -4.77 15.43 -1.84
C ASN A 219 -4.81 13.88 -1.94
N PRO A 220 -5.07 13.32 -3.13
CA PRO A 220 -5.17 11.87 -3.34
C PRO A 220 -3.85 11.12 -3.23
N ALA A 221 -2.73 11.84 -3.18
CA ALA A 221 -1.38 11.28 -3.10
C ALA A 221 -0.78 11.28 -1.69
N GLY A 222 -1.33 12.10 -0.78
CA GLY A 222 -0.70 12.28 0.53
C GLY A 222 -1.62 12.81 1.62
N GLY A 223 -2.91 13.02 1.35
CA GLY A 223 -3.83 13.72 2.26
C GLY A 223 -4.63 12.83 3.20
N ALA A 224 -4.48 11.51 3.14
CA ALA A 224 -5.23 10.64 4.02
C ALA A 224 -4.70 10.67 5.46
N GLN A 225 -5.63 10.57 6.39
CA GLN A 225 -5.38 10.22 7.78
C GLN A 225 -5.92 8.82 8.04
N SER A 226 -5.23 8.04 8.86
CA SER A 226 -5.61 6.67 9.18
C SER A 226 -5.13 6.27 10.57
N SER A 227 -5.43 5.06 10.99
CA SER A 227 -4.87 4.42 12.19
C SER A 227 -4.15 3.12 11.81
N ALA A 228 -3.32 2.60 12.72
CA ALA A 228 -2.58 1.36 12.46
C ALA A 228 -3.54 0.18 12.20
N TYR A 229 -4.64 0.07 12.93
CA TYR A 229 -5.65 -0.96 12.69
C TYR A 229 -6.34 -0.81 11.35
N ASP A 230 -6.78 0.40 11.01
CA ASP A 230 -7.44 0.63 9.73
C ASP A 230 -6.52 0.28 8.56
N TYR A 231 -5.27 0.76 8.62
CA TYR A 231 -4.33 0.48 7.55
C TYR A 231 -3.94 -1.01 7.50
N MET A 232 -3.88 -1.71 8.64
CA MET A 232 -3.67 -3.15 8.68
C MET A 232 -4.83 -3.92 8.02
N ASN A 233 -6.08 -3.47 8.16
CA ASN A 233 -7.20 -4.06 7.43
C ASN A 233 -6.99 -3.98 5.92
N PHE A 234 -6.50 -2.85 5.41
CA PHE A 234 -6.15 -2.69 4.00
C PHE A 234 -5.00 -3.63 3.59
N LEU A 235 -3.91 -3.71 4.37
CA LEU A 235 -2.80 -4.62 4.10
C LEU A 235 -3.25 -6.08 4.10
N SER A 236 -4.10 -6.47 5.05
CA SER A 236 -4.62 -7.83 5.15
C SER A 236 -5.48 -8.21 3.94
N MET A 237 -6.28 -7.28 3.42
CA MET A 237 -7.05 -7.47 2.18
C MET A 237 -6.13 -7.76 1.00
N LEU A 238 -5.08 -6.95 0.81
CA LEU A 238 -4.11 -7.16 -0.25
C LEU A 238 -3.37 -8.50 -0.10
N LEU A 239 -2.89 -8.81 1.10
CA LEU A 239 -2.20 -10.06 1.41
C LEU A 239 -3.07 -11.29 1.14
N ASN A 240 -4.38 -11.19 1.37
CA ASN A 240 -5.35 -12.26 1.17
C ASN A 240 -5.96 -12.26 -0.25
N GLY A 241 -5.22 -11.78 -1.25
CA GLY A 241 -5.63 -11.82 -2.65
C GLY A 241 -6.90 -11.01 -2.95
N GLY A 242 -7.12 -9.90 -2.23
CA GLY A 242 -8.25 -8.99 -2.43
C GLY A 242 -9.50 -9.32 -1.61
N VAL A 243 -9.40 -10.24 -0.65
CA VAL A 243 -10.52 -10.66 0.21
C VAL A 243 -10.34 -10.14 1.63
N PHE A 244 -11.39 -9.55 2.18
CA PHE A 244 -11.47 -9.12 3.58
C PHE A 244 -12.77 -9.59 4.22
N ASN A 245 -12.68 -10.30 5.34
CA ASN A 245 -13.83 -10.88 6.07
C ASN A 245 -14.80 -11.65 5.15
N GLY A 246 -14.25 -12.48 4.24
CA GLY A 246 -15.03 -13.27 3.29
C GLY A 246 -15.60 -12.49 2.10
N LYS A 247 -15.43 -11.15 2.05
CA LYS A 247 -15.90 -10.30 0.95
C LYS A 247 -14.75 -9.96 0.01
N ARG A 248 -14.94 -10.13 -1.30
CA ARG A 248 -14.00 -9.68 -2.32
C ARG A 248 -14.10 -8.17 -2.51
N ILE A 249 -12.98 -7.48 -2.36
CA ILE A 249 -12.83 -6.03 -2.54
C ILE A 249 -12.15 -5.74 -3.88
N LEU A 250 -11.10 -6.52 -4.20
CA LEU A 250 -10.38 -6.48 -5.47
C LEU A 250 -10.21 -7.91 -5.99
N SER A 251 -10.08 -8.07 -7.31
CA SER A 251 -9.72 -9.35 -7.90
C SER A 251 -8.23 -9.68 -7.62
N GLU A 252 -7.87 -10.95 -7.70
CA GLU A 252 -6.47 -11.38 -7.67
C GLU A 252 -5.68 -10.75 -8.82
N ALA A 253 -6.28 -10.67 -10.01
CA ALA A 253 -5.68 -10.05 -11.19
C ALA A 253 -5.38 -8.55 -10.97
N ALA A 254 -6.26 -7.82 -10.26
CA ALA A 254 -5.99 -6.44 -9.88
C ALA A 254 -4.78 -6.32 -8.95
N ILE A 255 -4.68 -7.20 -7.95
CA ILE A 255 -3.54 -7.23 -7.03
C ILE A 255 -2.25 -7.57 -7.76
N GLU A 256 -2.24 -8.60 -8.62
CA GLU A 256 -1.10 -8.95 -9.45
C GLU A 256 -0.66 -7.78 -10.35
N THR A 257 -1.63 -7.07 -10.95
CA THR A 257 -1.36 -5.87 -11.75
C THR A 257 -0.73 -4.77 -10.91
N MET A 258 -1.22 -4.53 -9.68
CA MET A 258 -0.64 -3.56 -8.76
C MET A 258 0.80 -3.91 -8.36
N MET A 259 1.14 -5.18 -8.27
CA MET A 259 2.48 -5.66 -7.88
C MET A 259 3.49 -5.66 -9.02
N LYS A 260 3.03 -5.55 -10.27
CA LYS A 260 3.92 -5.58 -11.44
C LYS A 260 4.78 -4.31 -11.49
N SER A 261 6.10 -4.49 -11.57
CA SER A 261 7.03 -3.37 -11.72
C SER A 261 6.69 -2.52 -12.94
N SER A 262 6.59 -1.22 -12.73
CA SER A 262 6.34 -0.22 -13.77
C SER A 262 7.56 0.69 -14.02
N SER A 263 8.62 0.54 -13.23
CA SER A 263 9.87 1.26 -13.43
C SER A 263 11.08 0.32 -13.42
N THR A 264 12.16 0.76 -14.03
CA THR A 264 13.50 0.19 -13.90
C THR A 264 14.45 1.28 -13.37
N GLN A 265 15.61 0.90 -12.85
CA GLN A 265 16.56 1.86 -12.29
C GLN A 265 16.99 2.94 -13.31
N GLY A 266 17.11 2.58 -14.58
CA GLY A 266 17.44 3.53 -15.65
C GLY A 266 16.35 4.59 -15.92
N MET A 267 15.11 4.32 -15.56
CA MET A 267 14.00 5.26 -15.72
C MET A 267 13.90 6.27 -14.57
N ILE A 268 14.43 5.94 -13.37
CA ILE A 268 14.22 6.71 -12.15
C ILE A 268 15.13 7.93 -12.14
N LYS A 269 14.53 9.13 -12.14
CA LYS A 269 15.22 10.42 -12.03
C LYS A 269 14.96 11.12 -10.71
N GLU A 270 13.77 10.97 -10.15
CA GLU A 270 13.39 11.60 -8.89
C GLU A 270 12.71 10.57 -7.98
N THR A 271 13.31 10.32 -6.82
CA THR A 271 12.83 9.38 -5.79
C THR A 271 13.19 9.90 -4.40
N PRO A 272 12.40 9.63 -3.35
CA PRO A 272 12.84 9.87 -1.98
C PRO A 272 14.14 9.13 -1.67
N ALA A 273 15.09 9.77 -0.99
CA ALA A 273 16.42 9.19 -0.69
C ALA A 273 16.35 7.81 -0.02
N ILE A 274 15.39 7.62 0.90
CA ILE A 274 15.17 6.33 1.58
C ILE A 274 14.73 5.18 0.64
N LEU A 275 14.26 5.51 -0.56
CA LEU A 275 13.72 4.58 -1.57
C LEU A 275 14.65 4.46 -2.79
N GLU A 276 15.82 5.08 -2.72
CA GLU A 276 16.84 4.95 -3.75
C GLU A 276 17.20 3.48 -3.99
N GLY A 277 17.34 3.09 -5.25
CA GLY A 277 17.57 1.70 -5.65
C GLY A 277 16.33 0.80 -5.64
N LYS A 278 15.12 1.34 -5.35
CA LYS A 278 13.87 0.57 -5.41
C LYS A 278 13.10 0.87 -6.69
N ASN A 279 12.51 -0.16 -7.29
CA ASN A 279 11.55 -0.01 -8.37
C ASN A 279 10.16 0.29 -7.81
N TYR A 280 9.32 0.90 -8.63
CA TYR A 280 7.94 1.27 -8.28
C TYR A 280 6.93 0.39 -9.04
N ALA A 281 5.82 0.14 -8.37
CA ALA A 281 4.62 -0.47 -8.95
C ALA A 281 3.42 0.48 -8.70
N ALA A 282 2.20 0.06 -8.98
CA ALA A 282 1.04 0.93 -8.79
C ALA A 282 0.77 1.20 -7.28
N GLY A 283 1.14 2.37 -6.80
CA GLY A 283 0.91 2.83 -5.42
C GLY A 283 1.90 2.35 -4.38
N GLN A 284 2.95 1.62 -4.77
CA GLN A 284 3.87 0.96 -3.84
C GLN A 284 5.27 0.76 -4.42
N TRP A 285 6.25 0.58 -3.55
CA TRP A 285 7.63 0.29 -3.90
C TRP A 285 7.93 -1.19 -3.74
N ILE A 286 8.79 -1.73 -4.64
CA ILE A 286 9.22 -3.13 -4.63
C ILE A 286 10.47 -3.25 -3.77
N PHE A 287 10.37 -4.03 -2.69
CA PHE A 287 11.45 -4.29 -1.74
C PHE A 287 12.10 -5.65 -1.90
N GLY A 288 11.41 -6.59 -2.55
CA GLY A 288 11.93 -7.92 -2.82
C GLY A 288 11.27 -8.57 -4.03
N THR A 289 12.05 -9.40 -4.72
CA THR A 289 11.63 -10.27 -5.82
C THR A 289 12.14 -11.68 -5.60
N ASP A 290 11.48 -12.68 -6.19
CA ASP A 290 12.00 -14.04 -6.27
C ASP A 290 13.06 -14.17 -7.40
N GLU A 291 13.58 -15.38 -7.58
CA GLU A 291 14.58 -15.68 -8.62
C GLU A 291 14.09 -15.46 -10.06
N ASN A 292 12.78 -15.45 -10.27
CA ASN A 292 12.12 -15.18 -11.55
C ASN A 292 11.79 -13.70 -11.76
N GLY A 293 12.15 -12.83 -10.81
CA GLY A 293 11.86 -11.41 -10.84
C GLY A 293 10.41 -11.04 -10.46
N LYS A 294 9.61 -12.00 -9.97
CA LYS A 294 8.27 -11.72 -9.47
C LYS A 294 8.35 -11.02 -8.11
N THR A 295 7.58 -9.97 -7.96
CA THR A 295 7.50 -9.20 -6.71
C THR A 295 7.03 -10.05 -5.53
N THR A 296 7.83 -10.08 -4.47
CA THR A 296 7.52 -10.82 -3.22
C THR A 296 7.30 -9.92 -2.03
N THR A 297 7.95 -8.75 -1.99
CA THR A 297 7.84 -7.81 -0.88
C THR A 297 7.61 -6.41 -1.40
N VAL A 298 6.60 -5.74 -0.84
CA VAL A 298 6.24 -4.37 -1.20
C VAL A 298 6.05 -3.51 0.05
N ALA A 299 6.27 -2.20 -0.10
CA ALA A 299 6.04 -1.21 0.94
C ALA A 299 5.62 0.13 0.33
N CYS A 300 4.92 0.94 1.12
CA CYS A 300 4.57 2.31 0.73
C CYS A 300 4.85 3.28 1.89
N PRO A 301 6.12 3.58 2.18
CA PRO A 301 6.48 4.48 3.27
C PRO A 301 5.92 5.89 3.09
N GLY A 302 5.38 6.44 4.16
CA GLY A 302 4.92 7.82 4.25
C GLY A 302 5.91 8.73 4.97
N LEU A 303 5.98 9.99 4.56
CA LEU A 303 6.92 10.97 5.11
C LEU A 303 6.78 11.18 6.63
N PHE A 304 5.60 10.93 7.19
CA PHE A 304 5.38 11.03 8.64
C PHE A 304 5.74 9.74 9.42
N GLY A 305 6.54 8.84 8.81
CA GLY A 305 7.04 7.65 9.46
C GLY A 305 6.12 6.43 9.44
N THR A 306 4.97 6.53 8.79
CA THR A 306 4.14 5.35 8.49
C THR A 306 4.87 4.43 7.52
N TRP A 307 5.10 3.18 7.92
CA TRP A 307 5.86 2.21 7.13
C TRP A 307 5.12 0.88 7.00
N PRO A 308 4.15 0.79 6.09
CA PRO A 308 3.42 -0.44 5.80
C PRO A 308 4.22 -1.34 4.86
N VAL A 309 4.24 -2.64 5.15
CA VAL A 309 4.94 -3.67 4.38
C VAL A 309 4.07 -4.91 4.23
N ILE A 310 4.09 -5.53 3.06
CA ILE A 310 3.57 -6.87 2.82
C ILE A 310 4.70 -7.75 2.29
N ASP A 311 4.88 -8.91 2.91
CA ASP A 311 5.72 -10.01 2.41
C ASP A 311 4.80 -11.16 1.96
N PHE A 312 4.59 -11.26 0.66
CA PHE A 312 3.74 -12.29 0.04
C PHE A 312 4.39 -13.67 0.09
N CYS A 313 5.73 -13.71 0.15
CA CYS A 313 6.48 -14.95 0.22
C CYS A 313 6.33 -15.62 1.60
N ARG A 314 6.40 -14.83 2.66
CA ARG A 314 6.21 -15.29 4.04
C ARG A 314 4.76 -15.19 4.51
N LYS A 315 3.87 -14.62 3.68
CA LYS A 315 2.44 -14.43 3.96
C LYS A 315 2.20 -13.69 5.27
N TYR A 316 2.83 -12.53 5.44
CA TYR A 316 2.56 -11.62 6.54
C TYR A 316 2.55 -10.16 6.06
N ALA A 317 1.94 -9.30 6.86
CA ALA A 317 2.05 -7.86 6.74
C ALA A 317 2.49 -7.25 8.09
N PHE A 318 3.23 -6.16 8.05
CA PHE A 318 3.47 -5.36 9.25
C PHE A 318 3.35 -3.87 8.94
N ILE A 319 3.13 -3.10 9.99
CA ILE A 319 3.15 -1.64 9.93
C ILE A 319 3.86 -1.08 11.14
N VAL A 320 4.82 -0.20 10.90
CA VAL A 320 5.26 0.78 11.90
C VAL A 320 4.46 2.04 11.64
N PHE A 321 3.74 2.53 12.64
CA PHE A 321 2.87 3.68 12.53
C PHE A 321 3.27 4.72 13.55
N THR A 322 3.67 5.91 13.09
CA THR A 322 4.13 7.02 13.93
C THR A 322 3.47 8.33 13.50
N PRO A 323 3.36 9.32 14.39
CA PRO A 323 2.75 10.61 14.07
C PRO A 323 3.74 11.66 13.55
N GLY A 324 5.02 11.32 13.30
CA GLY A 324 6.04 12.33 13.04
C GLY A 324 7.12 11.91 12.05
N GLU A 325 7.83 12.90 11.51
CA GLU A 325 8.83 12.75 10.44
C GLU A 325 10.11 12.01 10.87
N ALA A 326 10.42 11.97 12.18
CA ALA A 326 11.66 11.38 12.70
C ALA A 326 11.90 9.93 12.25
N ALA A 327 10.84 9.15 12.03
CA ALA A 327 10.94 7.77 11.58
C ALA A 327 11.09 7.62 10.06
N SER A 328 10.77 8.66 9.28
CA SER A 328 10.74 8.57 7.81
C SER A 328 12.13 8.40 7.18
N GLU A 329 13.19 8.82 7.87
CA GLU A 329 14.56 8.75 7.38
C GLU A 329 15.32 7.50 7.84
N ASN A 330 14.66 6.62 8.63
CA ASN A 330 15.35 5.50 9.30
C ASN A 330 15.12 4.17 8.58
N LYS A 331 15.63 4.06 7.33
CA LYS A 331 15.55 2.86 6.49
C LYS A 331 16.15 1.62 7.17
N GLU A 332 17.29 1.77 7.84
CA GLU A 332 17.99 0.68 8.54
C GLU A 332 17.16 0.15 9.71
N LEU A 333 16.50 1.03 10.45
CA LEU A 333 15.61 0.62 11.53
C LEU A 333 14.43 -0.20 11.00
N MET A 334 13.79 0.24 9.92
CA MET A 334 12.68 -0.50 9.31
C MET A 334 13.13 -1.85 8.76
N ALA A 335 14.32 -1.92 8.15
CA ALA A 335 14.93 -3.17 7.72
C ALA A 335 15.22 -4.11 8.90
N SER A 336 15.67 -3.58 10.05
CA SER A 336 15.91 -4.37 11.25
C SER A 336 14.63 -4.97 11.83
N PHE A 337 13.51 -4.24 11.85
CA PHE A 337 12.21 -4.79 12.24
C PHE A 337 11.79 -5.93 11.31
N LYS A 338 11.92 -5.71 9.98
CA LYS A 338 11.61 -6.76 9.02
C LYS A 338 12.45 -8.02 9.24
N SER A 339 13.77 -7.88 9.46
CA SER A 339 14.66 -9.01 9.73
C SER A 339 14.19 -9.81 10.94
N LEU A 340 13.89 -9.15 12.07
CA LEU A 340 13.41 -9.82 13.28
C LEU A 340 12.07 -10.55 13.09
N ILE A 341 11.22 -10.05 12.18
CA ILE A 341 9.96 -10.73 11.82
C ILE A 341 10.27 -11.94 10.90
N ASP A 342 11.16 -11.76 9.92
CA ASP A 342 11.56 -12.80 8.97
C ASP A 342 12.20 -14.00 9.67
N ASP A 343 12.97 -13.77 10.75
CA ASP A 343 13.60 -14.83 11.56
C ASP A 343 12.57 -15.75 12.24
N GLN A 344 11.34 -15.25 12.47
CA GLN A 344 10.26 -16.03 13.07
C GLN A 344 9.35 -16.70 12.01
N ILE A 345 9.42 -16.28 10.74
CA ILE A 345 8.46 -16.70 9.71
C ILE A 345 9.21 -17.24 8.49
N ILE A 346 9.09 -18.54 8.26
CA ILE A 346 9.75 -19.22 7.13
C ILE A 346 9.15 -18.73 5.80
N ALA A 347 10.01 -18.48 4.82
CA ALA A 347 9.59 -18.17 3.46
C ALA A 347 8.93 -19.38 2.79
N ALA A 348 7.81 -19.14 2.11
CA ALA A 348 7.08 -20.18 1.38
C ALA A 348 7.42 -20.20 -0.13
N CYS A 349 8.03 -19.14 -0.66
CA CYS A 349 8.55 -19.09 -2.04
C CYS A 349 10.06 -19.34 -2.06
N LYS A 350 10.52 -19.93 -3.15
CA LYS A 350 11.94 -20.14 -3.45
C LYS A 350 12.50 -18.98 -4.28
#